data_e4d6c70f9a0164162724d35709f33c75
#
_entry.id   e4d6c70f9a0164162724d35709f33c75
#
_cell.length_a   1.000
_cell.length_b   1.000
_cell.length_c   1.000
_cell.angle_alpha   90.00
_cell.angle_beta   90.00
_cell.angle_gamma   90.00
#
_symmetry.space_group_name_H-M   'P 1'
#
loop_
_entity.id
_entity.type
_entity.pdbx_description
1 polymer ?
#
loop_
_entity_poly.entity_id
_entity_poly.type
_entity_poly.pdbx_seq_one_letter_code
_entity_poly.pdbx_strand_id
1 'polypeptide(L)'
;MNNNEFEYSEKTKRRVRVFKRILSFIVLILAIATMVALFYVKKEKMRVRLFFSLLQYIAMSIVLISPTLLKKFANFEVPVEVHISVTAFAFFGLVLGDGLNFYGKIAWWDSLLHFTSGIILSFIALWLLQMLVMRTKYLFMHRALLYIFVVAFSLAVGAVWELCEYTVDDIFHTNNQQYMATTRATIVSSDDEPLEGHEALADTMKDLALDLAGAILVIGYECSKKEITQYYVSKRD
;
A
#
# COMPACT_ATOMS: atom_id res chain seq x y z
N MET A 1 10.00 -26.18 17.72
CA MET A 1 10.08 -24.78 17.26
C MET A 1 9.08 -24.00 18.07
N ASN A 2 9.53 -23.07 18.90
CA ASN A 2 8.63 -22.23 19.72
C ASN A 2 7.81 -21.34 18.79
N ASN A 3 6.50 -21.49 18.81
CA ASN A 3 5.54 -20.79 17.95
C ASN A 3 5.26 -19.32 18.35
N ASN A 4 6.11 -18.71 19.16
CA ASN A 4 5.90 -17.35 19.68
C ASN A 4 7.01 -16.42 19.20
N GLU A 5 7.11 -16.16 17.87
CA GLU A 5 8.06 -15.19 17.34
C GLU A 5 7.73 -13.73 17.73
N PHE A 6 6.46 -13.44 18.06
CA PHE A 6 6.02 -12.10 18.48
C PHE A 6 5.11 -12.15 19.71
N GLU A 7 5.69 -12.02 20.88
CA GLU A 7 4.91 -11.90 22.13
C GLU A 7 4.59 -10.43 22.43
N TYR A 8 3.40 -9.99 22.04
CA TYR A 8 2.91 -8.63 22.32
C TYR A 8 2.16 -8.57 23.64
N SER A 9 2.33 -7.45 24.36
CA SER A 9 1.59 -7.19 25.59
C SER A 9 0.07 -7.21 25.34
N GLU A 10 -0.72 -7.61 26.32
CA GLU A 10 -2.19 -7.59 26.22
C GLU A 10 -2.73 -6.18 25.94
N LYS A 11 -2.05 -5.13 26.40
CA LYS A 11 -2.36 -3.74 26.09
C LYS A 11 -2.21 -3.45 24.60
N THR A 12 -1.13 -3.93 23.97
CA THR A 12 -0.89 -3.78 22.51
C THR A 12 -1.95 -4.54 21.71
N LYS A 13 -2.21 -5.79 22.05
CA LYS A 13 -3.26 -6.61 21.41
C LYS A 13 -4.63 -5.94 21.51
N ARG A 14 -4.96 -5.34 22.66
CA ARG A 14 -6.21 -4.60 22.85
C ARG A 14 -6.29 -3.36 21.96
N ARG A 15 -5.21 -2.56 21.88
CA ARG A 15 -5.16 -1.37 21.02
C ARG A 15 -5.39 -1.72 19.54
N VAL A 16 -4.72 -2.77 19.06
CA VAL A 16 -4.89 -3.24 17.68
C VAL A 16 -6.31 -3.71 17.42
N ARG A 17 -6.92 -4.46 18.33
CA ARG A 17 -8.32 -4.88 18.20
C ARG A 17 -9.28 -3.69 18.15
N VAL A 18 -9.06 -2.67 18.98
CA VAL A 18 -9.88 -1.44 18.96
C VAL A 18 -9.70 -0.69 17.65
N PHE A 19 -8.46 -0.48 17.21
CA PHE A 19 -8.15 0.15 15.92
C PHE A 19 -8.86 -0.55 14.75
N LYS A 20 -8.72 -1.87 14.63
CA LYS A 20 -9.39 -2.67 13.60
C LYS A 20 -10.91 -2.54 13.66
N ARG A 21 -11.52 -2.58 14.86
CA ARG A 21 -12.97 -2.43 15.03
C ARG A 21 -13.46 -1.05 14.57
N ILE A 22 -12.72 0.01 14.91
CA ILE A 22 -13.07 1.37 14.47
C ILE A 22 -13.03 1.46 12.95
N LEU A 23 -11.96 1.00 12.31
CA LEU A 23 -11.84 1.03 10.85
C LEU A 23 -12.92 0.15 10.19
N SER A 24 -13.16 -1.05 10.70
CA SER A 24 -14.22 -1.92 10.15
C SER A 24 -15.61 -1.26 10.26
N PHE A 25 -15.89 -0.55 11.35
CA PHE A 25 -17.14 0.17 11.53
C PHE A 25 -17.29 1.34 10.55
N ILE A 26 -16.20 2.12 10.35
CA ILE A 26 -16.19 3.20 9.37
C ILE A 26 -16.44 2.66 7.96
N VAL A 27 -15.70 1.63 7.55
CA VAL A 27 -15.83 1.00 6.23
C VAL A 27 -17.24 0.46 6.02
N LEU A 28 -17.83 -0.19 7.03
CA LEU A 28 -19.19 -0.70 6.96
C LEU A 28 -20.23 0.42 6.77
N ILE A 29 -20.12 1.52 7.53
CA ILE A 29 -21.02 2.67 7.38
C ILE A 29 -20.90 3.25 5.97
N LEU A 30 -19.66 3.46 5.47
CA LEU A 30 -19.44 3.99 4.13
C LEU A 30 -19.99 3.06 3.05
N ALA A 31 -19.80 1.76 3.19
CA ALA A 31 -20.33 0.77 2.25
C ALA A 31 -21.87 0.80 2.23
N ILE A 32 -22.53 0.82 3.40
CA ILE A 32 -23.99 0.91 3.49
C ILE A 32 -24.50 2.22 2.88
N ALA A 33 -23.87 3.36 3.22
CA ALA A 33 -24.25 4.66 2.68
C ALA A 33 -24.12 4.70 1.16
N THR A 34 -23.03 4.12 0.61
CA THR A 34 -22.79 4.03 -0.83
C THR A 34 -23.80 3.11 -1.51
N MET A 35 -24.11 1.97 -0.92
CA MET A 35 -25.18 1.07 -1.42
C MET A 35 -26.53 1.78 -1.47
N VAL A 36 -26.90 2.48 -0.40
CA VAL A 36 -28.15 3.26 -0.38
C VAL A 36 -28.12 4.35 -1.46
N ALA A 37 -27.02 5.09 -1.60
CA ALA A 37 -26.87 6.12 -2.63
C ALA A 37 -27.07 5.58 -4.05
N LEU A 38 -26.61 4.36 -4.34
CA LEU A 38 -26.77 3.71 -5.66
C LEU A 38 -28.25 3.54 -6.07
N PHE A 39 -29.17 3.42 -5.13
CA PHE A 39 -30.60 3.34 -5.44
C PHE A 39 -31.22 4.69 -5.86
N TYR A 40 -30.66 5.80 -5.36
CA TYR A 40 -31.22 7.13 -5.61
C TYR A 40 -30.51 7.90 -6.72
N VAL A 41 -29.23 7.59 -6.98
CA VAL A 41 -28.43 8.28 -7.99
C VAL A 41 -28.80 7.80 -9.40
N LYS A 42 -29.27 8.75 -10.23
CA LYS A 42 -29.67 8.47 -11.63
C LYS A 42 -28.55 8.75 -12.65
N LYS A 43 -27.57 9.62 -12.31
CA LYS A 43 -26.46 9.98 -13.21
C LYS A 43 -25.49 8.79 -13.32
N GLU A 44 -25.31 8.31 -14.55
CA GLU A 44 -24.49 7.12 -14.82
C GLU A 44 -23.04 7.27 -14.32
N LYS A 45 -22.36 8.36 -14.65
CA LYS A 45 -21.00 8.67 -14.17
C LYS A 45 -20.88 8.56 -12.64
N MET A 46 -21.88 9.06 -11.90
CA MET A 46 -21.88 8.97 -10.43
C MET A 46 -22.16 7.54 -9.94
N ARG A 47 -22.99 6.77 -10.63
CA ARG A 47 -23.25 5.36 -10.28
C ARG A 47 -21.99 4.52 -10.45
N VAL A 48 -21.27 4.68 -11.57
CA VAL A 48 -20.00 3.99 -11.81
C VAL A 48 -19.01 4.33 -10.70
N ARG A 49 -18.87 5.59 -10.32
CA ARG A 49 -18.01 6.01 -9.22
C ARG A 49 -18.39 5.35 -7.89
N LEU A 50 -19.67 5.34 -7.53
CA LEU A 50 -20.14 4.69 -6.31
C LEU A 50 -19.87 3.18 -6.33
N PHE A 51 -19.98 2.55 -7.49
CA PHE A 51 -19.63 1.13 -7.66
C PHE A 51 -18.13 0.90 -7.38
N PHE A 52 -17.23 1.71 -7.94
CA PHE A 52 -15.80 1.63 -7.62
C PHE A 52 -15.53 1.86 -6.13
N SER A 53 -16.20 2.84 -5.50
CA SER A 53 -16.06 3.04 -4.05
C SER A 53 -16.45 1.79 -3.24
N LEU A 54 -17.48 1.05 -3.65
CA LEU A 54 -17.83 -0.23 -3.01
C LEU A 54 -16.73 -1.28 -3.15
N LEU A 55 -16.10 -1.39 -4.34
CA LEU A 55 -14.97 -2.30 -4.55
C LEU A 55 -13.79 -1.94 -3.63
N GLN A 56 -13.51 -0.65 -3.44
CA GLN A 56 -12.47 -0.18 -2.53
C GLN A 56 -12.78 -0.53 -1.05
N TYR A 57 -14.04 -0.44 -0.63
CA TYR A 57 -14.45 -0.84 0.72
C TYR A 57 -14.36 -2.36 0.93
N ILE A 58 -14.62 -3.15 -0.11
CA ILE A 58 -14.40 -4.60 -0.09
C ILE A 58 -12.91 -4.90 0.01
N ALA A 59 -12.07 -4.25 -0.81
CA ALA A 59 -10.61 -4.40 -0.77
C ALA A 59 -10.06 -4.02 0.62
N MET A 60 -10.52 -2.92 1.21
CA MET A 60 -10.14 -2.53 2.58
C MET A 60 -10.55 -3.58 3.61
N SER A 61 -11.72 -4.19 3.46
CA SER A 61 -12.17 -5.27 4.34
C SER A 61 -11.26 -6.50 4.24
N ILE A 62 -10.80 -6.84 3.02
CA ILE A 62 -9.83 -7.92 2.80
C ILE A 62 -8.50 -7.60 3.50
N VAL A 63 -8.00 -6.36 3.39
CA VAL A 63 -6.78 -5.92 4.11
C VAL A 63 -6.93 -6.09 5.62
N LEU A 64 -8.07 -5.71 6.18
CA LEU A 64 -8.34 -5.84 7.62
C LEU A 64 -8.32 -7.28 8.14
N ILE A 65 -8.76 -8.24 7.32
CA ILE A 65 -8.80 -9.66 7.70
C ILE A 65 -7.57 -10.45 7.23
N SER A 66 -6.74 -9.89 6.35
CA SER A 66 -5.61 -10.58 5.71
C SER A 66 -4.64 -11.26 6.69
N PRO A 67 -4.24 -10.69 7.85
CA PRO A 67 -3.35 -11.39 8.78
C PRO A 67 -3.99 -12.64 9.38
N THR A 68 -5.31 -12.62 9.58
CA THR A 68 -6.04 -13.79 10.08
C THR A 68 -6.09 -14.89 9.02
N LEU A 69 -6.28 -14.52 7.76
CA LEU A 69 -6.27 -15.45 6.63
C LEU A 69 -4.86 -16.03 6.42
N LEU A 70 -3.82 -15.21 6.42
CA LEU A 70 -2.43 -15.62 6.28
C LEU A 70 -2.03 -16.60 7.40
N LYS A 71 -2.41 -16.33 8.64
CA LYS A 71 -2.16 -17.25 9.74
C LYS A 71 -2.91 -18.56 9.56
N LYS A 72 -4.18 -18.52 9.15
CA LYS A 72 -5.02 -19.71 9.01
C LYS A 72 -4.61 -20.61 7.84
N PHE A 73 -4.33 -20.03 6.67
CA PHE A 73 -4.12 -20.80 5.44
C PHE A 73 -2.64 -21.02 5.10
N ALA A 74 -1.76 -20.08 5.47
CA ALA A 74 -0.34 -20.15 5.17
C ALA A 74 0.55 -20.39 6.40
N ASN A 75 -0.03 -20.46 7.61
CA ASN A 75 0.70 -20.48 8.87
C ASN A 75 1.78 -19.38 8.96
N PHE A 76 1.42 -18.19 8.46
CA PHE A 76 2.29 -17.04 8.36
C PHE A 76 1.82 -15.94 9.31
N GLU A 77 2.66 -15.56 10.26
CA GLU A 77 2.38 -14.51 11.25
C GLU A 77 2.96 -13.18 10.77
N VAL A 78 2.09 -12.18 10.62
CA VAL A 78 2.47 -10.81 10.25
C VAL A 78 2.68 -10.00 11.53
N PRO A 79 3.82 -9.30 11.70
CA PRO A 79 4.04 -8.40 12.82
C PRO A 79 2.93 -7.35 12.92
N VAL A 80 2.62 -6.96 14.15
CA VAL A 80 1.57 -5.96 14.41
C VAL A 80 1.89 -4.64 13.73
N GLU A 81 3.16 -4.24 13.73
CA GLU A 81 3.66 -3.00 13.13
C GLU A 81 3.42 -2.98 11.62
N VAL A 82 3.79 -4.07 10.93
CA VAL A 82 3.56 -4.23 9.50
C VAL A 82 2.06 -4.19 9.18
N HIS A 83 1.26 -4.93 9.97
CA HIS A 83 -0.17 -4.95 9.76
C HIS A 83 -0.82 -3.57 9.97
N ILE A 84 -0.45 -2.83 11.03
CA ILE A 84 -0.99 -1.49 11.27
C ILE A 84 -0.57 -0.54 10.14
N SER A 85 0.70 -0.56 9.72
CA SER A 85 1.21 0.32 8.66
C SER A 85 0.49 0.06 7.33
N VAL A 86 0.38 -1.21 6.92
CA VAL A 86 -0.34 -1.60 5.69
C VAL A 86 -1.82 -1.25 5.78
N THR A 87 -2.45 -1.50 6.94
CA THR A 87 -3.88 -1.18 7.13
C THR A 87 -4.13 0.32 7.09
N ALA A 88 -3.28 1.13 7.74
CA ALA A 88 -3.39 2.58 7.69
C ALA A 88 -3.18 3.10 6.27
N PHE A 89 -2.12 2.64 5.60
CA PHE A 89 -1.85 3.00 4.21
C PHE A 89 -3.01 2.65 3.27
N ALA A 90 -3.54 1.43 3.35
CA ALA A 90 -4.71 1.02 2.58
C ALA A 90 -5.95 1.86 2.88
N PHE A 91 -6.14 2.27 4.14
CA PHE A 91 -7.24 3.18 4.49
C PHE A 91 -7.07 4.56 3.83
N PHE A 92 -5.86 5.11 3.83
CA PHE A 92 -5.57 6.38 3.16
C PHE A 92 -5.76 6.27 1.63
N GLY A 93 -5.29 5.20 0.99
CA GLY A 93 -5.46 5.00 -0.46
C GLY A 93 -6.90 4.67 -0.84
N LEU A 94 -7.43 3.56 -0.34
CA LEU A 94 -8.72 3.01 -0.78
C LEU A 94 -9.92 3.79 -0.25
N VAL A 95 -9.92 4.20 1.02
CA VAL A 95 -11.10 4.82 1.64
C VAL A 95 -11.07 6.34 1.45
N LEU A 96 -9.97 7.00 1.80
CA LEU A 96 -9.87 8.46 1.64
C LEU A 96 -9.56 8.82 0.20
N GLY A 97 -8.58 8.16 -0.43
CA GLY A 97 -8.15 8.39 -1.79
C GLY A 97 -9.30 8.26 -2.78
N ASP A 98 -9.71 7.03 -3.04
CA ASP A 98 -10.78 6.72 -3.99
C ASP A 98 -12.18 6.94 -3.40
N GLY A 99 -12.48 6.33 -2.24
CA GLY A 99 -13.80 6.33 -1.66
C GLY A 99 -14.35 7.74 -1.39
N LEU A 100 -13.53 8.63 -0.81
CA LEU A 100 -13.86 10.02 -0.51
C LEU A 100 -13.29 11.03 -1.53
N ASN A 101 -12.65 10.52 -2.59
CA ASN A 101 -12.09 11.30 -3.69
C ASN A 101 -11.00 12.30 -3.28
N PHE A 102 -10.08 11.91 -2.42
CA PHE A 102 -8.96 12.77 -2.07
C PHE A 102 -7.98 12.90 -3.24
N TYR A 103 -7.80 11.90 -4.08
CA TYR A 103 -7.04 12.00 -5.33
C TYR A 103 -7.54 13.16 -6.22
N GLY A 104 -8.84 13.31 -6.36
CA GLY A 104 -9.42 14.41 -7.14
C GLY A 104 -9.42 15.78 -6.43
N LYS A 105 -9.36 15.82 -5.10
CA LYS A 105 -9.48 17.05 -4.30
C LYS A 105 -8.13 17.61 -3.88
N ILE A 106 -7.12 16.77 -3.65
CA ILE A 106 -5.83 17.13 -3.06
C ILE A 106 -4.73 16.73 -4.04
N ALA A 107 -4.17 17.70 -4.73
CA ALA A 107 -3.23 17.49 -5.84
C ALA A 107 -1.96 16.70 -5.48
N TRP A 108 -1.55 16.72 -4.21
CA TRP A 108 -0.34 16.04 -3.72
C TRP A 108 -0.65 14.71 -3.00
N TRP A 109 -1.93 14.30 -2.95
CA TRP A 109 -2.36 13.12 -2.20
C TRP A 109 -1.69 11.86 -2.69
N ASP A 110 -1.71 11.65 -3.97
CA ASP A 110 -1.09 10.53 -4.65
C ASP A 110 0.43 10.49 -4.41
N SER A 111 1.11 11.58 -4.67
CA SER A 111 2.55 11.72 -4.40
C SER A 111 2.94 11.42 -2.94
N LEU A 112 2.10 11.82 -1.98
CA LEU A 112 2.31 11.47 -0.57
C LEU A 112 2.21 9.96 -0.35
N LEU A 113 1.24 9.32 -0.99
CA LEU A 113 1.04 7.88 -0.86
C LEU A 113 2.21 7.10 -1.47
N HIS A 114 2.68 7.47 -2.68
CA HIS A 114 3.85 6.83 -3.30
C HIS A 114 5.11 7.00 -2.43
N PHE A 115 5.40 8.20 -1.94
CA PHE A 115 6.53 8.40 -1.03
C PHE A 115 6.39 7.56 0.25
N THR A 116 5.20 7.49 0.82
CA THR A 116 4.92 6.70 2.04
C THR A 116 4.97 5.21 1.76
N SER A 117 4.52 4.75 0.58
CA SER A 117 4.62 3.35 0.14
C SER A 117 6.07 2.91 0.08
N GLY A 118 6.95 3.72 -0.52
CA GLY A 118 8.39 3.47 -0.58
C GLY A 118 9.01 3.24 0.81
N ILE A 119 8.59 4.02 1.81
CA ILE A 119 9.01 3.84 3.21
C ILE A 119 8.47 2.52 3.78
N ILE A 120 7.18 2.27 3.67
CA ILE A 120 6.54 1.08 4.24
C ILE A 120 7.07 -0.19 3.59
N LEU A 121 7.18 -0.23 2.27
CA LEU A 121 7.68 -1.37 1.51
C LEU A 121 9.15 -1.66 1.86
N SER A 122 9.96 -0.63 2.09
CA SER A 122 11.32 -0.80 2.55
C SER A 122 11.42 -1.48 3.92
N PHE A 123 10.58 -1.10 4.88
CA PHE A 123 10.52 -1.79 6.17
C PHE A 123 9.99 -3.22 6.04
N ILE A 124 9.03 -3.45 5.14
CA ILE A 124 8.55 -4.80 4.84
C ILE A 124 9.66 -5.65 4.22
N ALA A 125 10.44 -5.10 3.29
CA ALA A 125 11.58 -5.79 2.69
C ALA A 125 12.63 -6.18 3.75
N LEU A 126 12.97 -5.26 4.65
CA LEU A 126 13.88 -5.54 5.77
C LEU A 126 13.34 -6.65 6.67
N TRP A 127 12.06 -6.59 7.02
CA TRP A 127 11.44 -7.63 7.83
C TRP A 127 11.41 -8.99 7.13
N LEU A 128 11.07 -9.05 5.82
CA LEU A 128 11.08 -10.29 5.05
C LEU A 128 12.48 -10.91 5.00
N LEU A 129 13.52 -10.10 4.80
CA LEU A 129 14.90 -10.56 4.85
C LEU A 129 15.29 -11.08 6.22
N GLN A 130 14.91 -10.38 7.29
CA GLN A 130 15.16 -10.84 8.65
C GLN A 130 14.51 -12.21 8.91
N MET A 131 13.26 -12.39 8.51
CA MET A 131 12.59 -13.67 8.61
C MET A 131 13.31 -14.78 7.83
N LEU A 132 13.76 -14.46 6.62
CA LEU A 132 14.46 -15.41 5.77
C LEU A 132 15.82 -15.81 6.39
N VAL A 133 16.57 -14.85 6.91
CA VAL A 133 17.84 -15.09 7.62
C VAL A 133 17.63 -15.94 8.88
N MET A 134 16.60 -15.66 9.67
CA MET A 134 16.30 -16.44 10.89
C MET A 134 15.89 -17.88 10.58
N ARG A 135 15.26 -18.13 9.42
CA ARG A 135 14.86 -19.48 8.99
C ARG A 135 15.98 -20.28 8.34
N THR A 136 16.96 -19.59 7.73
CA THR A 136 18.09 -20.20 7.02
C THR A 136 19.37 -19.93 7.77
N LYS A 137 19.91 -20.91 8.49
CA LYS A 137 21.17 -20.83 9.26
C LYS A 137 22.42 -20.42 8.44
N TYR A 138 22.29 -20.34 7.12
CA TYR A 138 23.41 -20.17 6.18
C TYR A 138 23.34 -18.91 5.33
N LEU A 139 22.35 -18.04 5.53
CA LEU A 139 22.24 -16.83 4.72
C LEU A 139 23.15 -15.73 5.29
N PHE A 140 24.31 -15.54 4.66
CA PHE A 140 25.16 -14.39 4.89
C PHE A 140 24.93 -13.36 3.79
N MET A 141 24.45 -12.17 4.16
CA MET A 141 24.18 -11.11 3.18
C MET A 141 25.05 -9.88 3.46
N HIS A 142 25.78 -9.44 2.43
CA HIS A 142 26.53 -8.20 2.50
C HIS A 142 25.56 -7.00 2.52
N ARG A 143 25.89 -5.93 3.28
CA ARG A 143 25.03 -4.74 3.42
C ARG A 143 24.58 -4.14 2.07
N ALA A 144 25.50 -4.08 1.10
CA ALA A 144 25.15 -3.57 -0.23
C ALA A 144 24.04 -4.38 -0.88
N LEU A 145 24.08 -5.71 -0.77
CA LEU A 145 23.03 -6.58 -1.33
C LEU A 145 21.69 -6.37 -0.60
N LEU A 146 21.72 -6.17 0.72
CA LEU A 146 20.55 -5.80 1.52
C LEU A 146 19.91 -4.52 0.97
N TYR A 147 20.70 -3.46 0.78
CA TYR A 147 20.19 -2.17 0.30
C TYR A 147 19.65 -2.25 -1.13
N ILE A 148 20.37 -2.97 -2.00
CA ILE A 148 19.88 -3.25 -3.37
C ILE A 148 18.55 -3.99 -3.32
N PHE A 149 18.42 -5.00 -2.47
CA PHE A 149 17.16 -5.73 -2.34
C PHE A 149 16.01 -4.83 -1.85
N VAL A 150 16.24 -3.97 -0.86
CA VAL A 150 15.23 -3.05 -0.33
C VAL A 150 14.74 -2.10 -1.43
N VAL A 151 15.65 -1.49 -2.18
CA VAL A 151 15.29 -0.61 -3.30
C VAL A 151 14.56 -1.38 -4.39
N ALA A 152 15.11 -2.53 -4.81
CA ALA A 152 14.51 -3.33 -5.87
C ALA A 152 13.11 -3.84 -5.49
N PHE A 153 12.91 -4.25 -4.23
CA PHE A 153 11.61 -4.70 -3.72
C PHE A 153 10.59 -3.55 -3.73
N SER A 154 10.97 -2.38 -3.21
CA SER A 154 10.08 -1.21 -3.18
C SER A 154 9.66 -0.78 -4.59
N LEU A 155 10.64 -0.61 -5.49
CA LEU A 155 10.37 -0.27 -6.89
C LEU A 155 9.57 -1.35 -7.63
N ALA A 156 9.84 -2.63 -7.39
CA ALA A 156 9.09 -3.71 -8.03
C ALA A 156 7.62 -3.69 -7.62
N VAL A 157 7.32 -3.46 -6.35
CA VAL A 157 5.93 -3.35 -5.88
C VAL A 157 5.28 -2.09 -6.42
N GLY A 158 5.98 -0.94 -6.43
CA GLY A 158 5.50 0.29 -7.04
C GLY A 158 5.20 0.11 -8.54
N ALA A 159 6.12 -0.53 -9.30
CA ALA A 159 5.89 -0.82 -10.71
C ALA A 159 4.69 -1.77 -10.95
N VAL A 160 4.47 -2.74 -10.08
CA VAL A 160 3.26 -3.60 -10.13
C VAL A 160 2.01 -2.77 -9.87
N TRP A 161 2.07 -1.80 -8.96
CA TRP A 161 0.95 -0.88 -8.72
C TRP A 161 0.64 -0.06 -9.96
N GLU A 162 1.63 0.57 -10.59
CA GLU A 162 1.46 1.29 -11.86
C GLU A 162 0.87 0.42 -12.99
N LEU A 163 1.30 -0.84 -13.08
CA LEU A 163 0.71 -1.80 -14.02
C LEU A 163 -0.77 -2.09 -13.69
N CYS A 164 -1.14 -2.12 -12.42
CA CYS A 164 -2.54 -2.26 -12.02
C CYS A 164 -3.35 -1.02 -12.41
N GLU A 165 -2.83 0.19 -12.19
CA GLU A 165 -3.48 1.43 -12.60
C GLU A 165 -3.66 1.51 -14.10
N TYR A 166 -2.61 1.21 -14.87
CA TYR A 166 -2.68 1.12 -16.33
C TYR A 166 -3.78 0.16 -16.79
N THR A 167 -3.81 -1.03 -16.19
CA THR A 167 -4.81 -2.05 -16.57
C THR A 167 -6.23 -1.62 -16.23
N VAL A 168 -6.43 -0.97 -15.09
CA VAL A 168 -7.72 -0.43 -14.67
C VAL A 168 -8.16 0.71 -15.59
N ASP A 169 -7.23 1.59 -15.97
CA ASP A 169 -7.48 2.69 -16.88
C ASP A 169 -7.88 2.20 -18.28
N ASP A 170 -7.19 1.18 -18.79
CA ASP A 170 -7.48 0.57 -20.10
C ASP A 170 -8.85 -0.13 -20.14
N ILE A 171 -9.18 -0.90 -19.08
CA ILE A 171 -10.42 -1.71 -19.05
C ILE A 171 -11.65 -0.85 -18.73
N PHE A 172 -11.52 0.09 -17.79
CA PHE A 172 -12.67 0.82 -17.22
C PHE A 172 -12.73 2.30 -17.66
N HIS A 173 -11.81 2.72 -18.49
CA HIS A 173 -11.68 4.12 -18.93
C HIS A 173 -11.61 5.10 -17.75
N THR A 174 -10.74 4.80 -16.82
CA THR A 174 -10.41 5.63 -15.66
C THR A 174 -9.14 6.46 -15.96
N ASN A 175 -8.71 7.30 -15.03
CA ASN A 175 -7.54 8.17 -15.18
C ASN A 175 -6.69 8.11 -13.89
N ASN A 176 -6.32 6.90 -13.48
CA ASN A 176 -5.48 6.70 -12.29
C ASN A 176 -4.05 7.15 -12.55
N GLN A 177 -3.48 6.82 -13.73
CA GLN A 177 -2.16 7.26 -14.18
C GLN A 177 -2.11 8.71 -14.65
N GLN A 178 -3.19 9.47 -14.48
CA GLN A 178 -3.31 10.89 -14.84
C GLN A 178 -2.86 11.21 -16.27
N TYR A 179 -3.15 10.33 -17.23
CA TYR A 179 -2.80 10.49 -18.64
C TYR A 179 -3.75 11.42 -19.41
N MET A 180 -4.78 12.00 -18.75
CA MET A 180 -5.69 12.99 -19.32
C MET A 180 -5.39 14.38 -18.77
N ALA A 181 -5.37 15.39 -19.67
CA ALA A 181 -5.04 16.78 -19.34
C ALA A 181 -6.08 17.48 -18.45
N THR A 182 -7.34 17.11 -18.60
CA THR A 182 -8.47 17.91 -18.09
C THR A 182 -9.08 17.37 -16.82
N THR A 183 -8.84 16.11 -16.48
CA THR A 183 -9.52 15.51 -15.34
C THR A 183 -8.56 14.87 -14.35
N ARG A 184 -8.74 15.22 -13.09
CA ARG A 184 -8.22 14.48 -11.93
C ARG A 184 -9.28 13.51 -11.38
N ALA A 185 -10.35 13.28 -12.13
CA ALA A 185 -11.40 12.36 -11.72
C ALA A 185 -11.04 10.93 -12.17
N THR A 186 -11.48 9.96 -11.42
CA THR A 186 -11.28 8.54 -11.69
C THR A 186 -11.93 8.03 -12.98
N ILE A 187 -12.80 8.80 -13.63
CA ILE A 187 -13.56 8.38 -14.80
C ILE A 187 -13.40 9.42 -15.91
N VAL A 188 -12.85 8.97 -17.02
CA VAL A 188 -12.67 9.78 -18.25
C VAL A 188 -14.03 10.10 -18.87
N SER A 189 -14.18 11.31 -19.39
CA SER A 189 -15.34 11.76 -20.14
C SER A 189 -14.95 12.07 -21.60
N SER A 190 -15.96 12.20 -22.46
CA SER A 190 -15.75 12.54 -23.88
C SER A 190 -15.07 13.89 -24.10
N ASP A 191 -15.07 14.74 -23.10
CA ASP A 191 -14.50 16.09 -23.16
C ASP A 191 -13.07 16.14 -22.62
N ASP A 192 -12.53 15.01 -22.15
CA ASP A 192 -11.18 14.92 -21.63
C ASP A 192 -10.19 14.69 -22.77
N GLU A 193 -9.13 15.49 -22.80
CA GLU A 193 -8.07 15.39 -23.80
C GLU A 193 -6.89 14.55 -23.27
N PRO A 194 -6.41 13.54 -24.02
CA PRO A 194 -5.25 12.76 -23.59
C PRO A 194 -3.97 13.61 -23.67
N LEU A 195 -3.08 13.39 -22.70
CA LEU A 195 -1.72 13.91 -22.76
C LEU A 195 -0.91 13.15 -23.81
N GLU A 196 0.07 13.80 -24.43
CA GLU A 196 0.88 13.21 -25.48
C GLU A 196 2.36 13.07 -25.07
N GLY A 197 3.01 12.04 -25.61
CA GLY A 197 4.45 11.85 -25.52
C GLY A 197 4.94 11.76 -24.06
N HIS A 198 5.89 12.61 -23.70
CA HIS A 198 6.54 12.59 -22.40
C HIS A 198 5.59 12.97 -21.24
N GLU A 199 4.63 13.83 -21.49
CA GLU A 199 3.67 14.28 -20.48
C GLU A 199 2.75 13.13 -20.01
N ALA A 200 2.37 12.22 -20.91
CA ALA A 200 1.54 11.06 -20.58
C ALA A 200 2.25 10.06 -19.63
N LEU A 201 3.57 10.09 -19.55
CA LEU A 201 4.38 9.25 -18.67
C LEU A 201 4.76 9.94 -17.36
N ALA A 202 4.48 11.24 -17.23
CA ALA A 202 5.07 12.06 -16.17
C ALA A 202 4.60 11.63 -14.77
N ASP A 203 3.34 11.24 -14.62
CA ASP A 203 2.78 10.81 -13.34
C ASP A 203 3.40 9.49 -12.88
N THR A 204 3.33 8.44 -13.69
CA THR A 204 3.95 7.14 -13.45
C THR A 204 5.44 7.26 -13.08
N MET A 205 6.21 8.07 -13.82
CA MET A 205 7.63 8.26 -13.55
C MET A 205 7.89 9.04 -12.26
N LYS A 206 7.05 10.02 -11.94
CA LYS A 206 7.10 10.76 -10.68
C LYS A 206 6.83 9.83 -9.49
N ASP A 207 5.86 8.95 -9.62
CA ASP A 207 5.43 8.07 -8.55
C ASP A 207 6.46 6.97 -8.27
N LEU A 208 7.06 6.39 -9.29
CA LEU A 208 8.22 5.51 -9.14
C LEU A 208 9.43 6.23 -8.51
N ALA A 209 9.65 7.51 -8.86
CA ALA A 209 10.72 8.31 -8.24
C ALA A 209 10.45 8.60 -6.76
N LEU A 210 9.18 8.77 -6.38
CA LEU A 210 8.76 8.96 -4.98
C LEU A 210 8.90 7.66 -4.17
N ASP A 211 8.54 6.52 -4.73
CA ASP A 211 8.80 5.21 -4.13
C ASP A 211 10.30 5.00 -3.89
N LEU A 212 11.13 5.33 -4.87
CA LEU A 212 12.60 5.29 -4.74
C LEU A 212 13.09 6.23 -3.63
N ALA A 213 12.58 7.46 -3.58
CA ALA A 213 12.97 8.44 -2.57
C ALA A 213 12.62 7.96 -1.15
N GLY A 214 11.43 7.36 -0.97
CA GLY A 214 11.04 6.72 0.28
C GLY A 214 11.96 5.58 0.69
N ALA A 215 12.36 4.73 -0.26
CA ALA A 215 13.30 3.64 -0.02
C ALA A 215 14.70 4.14 0.36
N ILE A 216 15.21 5.16 -0.34
CA ILE A 216 16.50 5.78 -0.03
C ILE A 216 16.49 6.41 1.38
N LEU A 217 15.40 7.04 1.78
CA LEU A 217 15.27 7.59 3.13
C LEU A 217 15.43 6.51 4.19
N VAL A 218 14.78 5.36 4.02
CA VAL A 218 14.88 4.24 4.95
C VAL A 218 16.30 3.67 4.99
N ILE A 219 16.96 3.52 3.83
CA ILE A 219 18.36 3.08 3.77
C ILE A 219 19.26 4.06 4.50
N GLY A 220 19.10 5.37 4.28
CA GLY A 220 19.86 6.41 4.98
C GLY A 220 19.69 6.33 6.50
N TYR A 221 18.44 6.13 6.95
CA TYR A 221 18.13 5.92 8.36
C TYR A 221 18.80 4.65 8.91
N GLU A 222 18.71 3.54 8.18
CA GLU A 222 19.35 2.29 8.58
C GLU A 222 20.89 2.40 8.58
N CYS A 223 21.50 3.08 7.61
CA CYS A 223 22.93 3.35 7.61
C CYS A 223 23.42 4.16 8.82
N SER A 224 22.57 5.03 9.36
CA SER A 224 22.91 5.84 10.55
C SER A 224 22.93 5.03 11.85
N LYS A 225 22.28 3.88 11.88
CA LYS A 225 22.30 2.97 13.04
C LYS A 225 23.60 2.16 13.08
N LYS A 226 24.40 2.33 14.12
CA LYS A 226 25.66 1.55 14.32
C LYS A 226 25.41 0.05 14.52
N GLU A 227 24.21 -0.37 14.89
CA GLU A 227 23.86 -1.74 15.33
C GLU A 227 23.45 -2.70 14.23
N ILE A 228 23.22 -2.26 12.98
CA ILE A 228 22.72 -3.13 11.89
C ILE A 228 23.65 -4.30 11.57
N THR A 229 24.91 -4.20 11.96
CA THR A 229 25.92 -5.25 11.69
C THR A 229 25.62 -6.57 12.40
N GLN A 230 24.79 -6.57 13.45
CA GLN A 230 24.54 -7.77 14.26
C GLN A 230 23.30 -8.60 13.81
N TYR A 231 22.32 -7.99 13.15
CA TYR A 231 21.07 -8.71 12.80
C TYR A 231 21.16 -9.58 11.54
N TYR A 232 22.10 -9.26 10.64
CA TYR A 232 22.27 -9.97 9.36
C TYR A 232 23.56 -10.76 9.26
N VAL A 233 24.35 -10.78 10.28
CA VAL A 233 25.54 -11.62 10.40
C VAL A 233 25.18 -12.77 11.35
N SER A 234 24.91 -13.94 10.80
CA SER A 234 24.86 -15.15 11.59
C SER A 234 26.14 -15.24 12.42
N LYS A 235 26.04 -15.30 13.75
CA LYS A 235 27.17 -15.68 14.57
C LYS A 235 27.70 -17.00 14.03
N ARG A 236 28.92 -16.97 13.49
CA ARG A 236 29.74 -18.18 13.39
C ARG A 236 30.11 -18.56 14.80
N ASP A 237 29.50 -19.60 15.30
CA ASP A 237 30.04 -20.49 16.33
C ASP A 237 30.23 -21.84 15.69
#